data_7f8a0e3536192b9cb05508d8a3d9f7c0
#
_entry.id   7f8a0e3536192b9cb05508d8a3d9f7c0
#
_cell.length_a   1.000
_cell.length_b   1.000
_cell.length_c   1.000
_cell.angle_alpha   90.00
_cell.angle_beta   90.00
_cell.angle_gamma   90.00
#
_symmetry.space_group_name_H-M   'P 1'
#
loop_
_entity.id
_entity.type
_entity.pdbx_description
1 polymer ?
#
loop_
_entity_poly.entity_id
_entity_poly.type
_entity_poly.pdbx_seq_one_letter_code
_entity_poly.pdbx_strand_id
1 'polypeptide(L)'
;MAIPTTRKEFKDYCLRRLGHPVVQINVDDDQVEDRIDDALSFFYDYHYDGTEKIYMKHQITQADVDRKWIYCPDPVIFVTAVLPFDDSSASVNMFDLRYQLRLHDLYDFTSVSYVSYEITMQHIRTLNMLFTGTPQFRFNRHMNKLFLDIDWSRDLDEGEYVIVECYRKLIPDTVGITGTVTTTTTSTTVTGTGTIFDQELLENDVITINNEERQIKTIDSPTSLVLYSAVSSDVTNGTMFKPGLSDVWNDRFLKMYGTAKIKQQWGNNLKKFAGIQMPGGVTLNGQQIYDEATEELAKIEEEMQSYNVLPNEMYMG
;
A
#
# COMPACT_ATOMS: atom_id res chain seq x y z
N MET A 1 -13.23 -11.49 -23.58
CA MET A 1 -12.33 -12.14 -22.61
C MET A 1 -12.65 -11.56 -21.25
N ALA A 2 -12.81 -12.36 -20.24
CA ALA A 2 -13.01 -11.85 -18.89
C ALA A 2 -11.73 -11.15 -18.42
N ILE A 3 -11.88 -9.98 -17.88
CA ILE A 3 -10.81 -9.21 -17.21
C ILE A 3 -10.44 -10.01 -15.95
N PRO A 4 -9.15 -10.32 -15.69
CA PRO A 4 -8.79 -11.03 -14.48
C PRO A 4 -9.06 -10.14 -13.26
N THR A 5 -9.84 -10.64 -12.32
CA THR A 5 -10.21 -9.97 -11.08
C THR A 5 -9.72 -10.73 -9.84
N THR A 6 -9.22 -11.94 -10.04
CA THR A 6 -8.68 -12.79 -8.99
C THR A 6 -7.32 -13.33 -9.38
N ARG A 7 -6.53 -13.73 -8.39
CA ARG A 7 -5.22 -14.38 -8.59
C ARG A 7 -5.31 -15.61 -9.50
N LYS A 8 -6.36 -16.42 -9.34
CA LYS A 8 -6.58 -17.59 -10.18
C LYS A 8 -6.84 -17.22 -11.65
N GLU A 9 -7.69 -16.22 -11.89
CA GLU A 9 -7.96 -15.75 -13.26
C GLU A 9 -6.73 -15.13 -13.92
N PHE A 10 -5.88 -14.43 -13.14
CA PHE A 10 -4.61 -13.91 -13.58
C PHE A 10 -3.64 -15.04 -13.99
N LYS A 11 -3.50 -16.06 -13.15
CA LYS A 11 -2.73 -17.27 -13.45
C LYS A 11 -3.20 -17.92 -14.74
N ASP A 12 -4.51 -18.16 -14.87
CA ASP A 12 -5.10 -18.73 -16.07
C ASP A 12 -4.88 -17.84 -17.32
N TYR A 13 -4.88 -16.52 -17.15
CA TYR A 13 -4.57 -15.58 -18.22
C TYR A 13 -3.10 -15.74 -18.69
N CYS A 14 -2.16 -15.78 -17.77
CA CYS A 14 -0.73 -15.93 -18.10
C CYS A 14 -0.46 -17.27 -18.81
N LEU A 15 -1.06 -18.36 -18.31
CA LEU A 15 -0.92 -19.67 -18.92
C LEU A 15 -1.55 -19.72 -20.33
N ARG A 16 -2.74 -19.13 -20.53
CA ARG A 16 -3.38 -19.05 -21.86
C ARG A 16 -2.54 -18.24 -22.83
N ARG A 17 -1.88 -17.17 -22.39
CA ARG A 17 -0.98 -16.39 -23.24
C ARG A 17 0.25 -17.17 -23.68
N LEU A 18 0.69 -18.14 -22.88
CA LEU A 18 1.78 -19.07 -23.24
C LEU A 18 1.32 -20.26 -24.09
N GLY A 19 0.01 -20.39 -24.35
CA GLY A 19 -0.57 -21.39 -25.22
C GLY A 19 -1.36 -22.51 -24.54
N HIS A 20 -1.48 -22.50 -23.23
CA HIS A 20 -2.32 -23.45 -22.49
C HIS A 20 -3.81 -23.29 -22.91
N PRO A 21 -4.60 -24.35 -23.06
CA PRO A 21 -4.31 -25.78 -22.85
C PRO A 21 -3.77 -26.49 -24.13
N VAL A 22 -3.62 -25.79 -25.25
CA VAL A 22 -3.17 -26.40 -26.51
C VAL A 22 -1.72 -26.87 -26.43
N VAL A 23 -0.88 -26.07 -25.78
CA VAL A 23 0.51 -26.40 -25.45
C VAL A 23 0.60 -26.76 -23.98
N GLN A 24 1.20 -27.92 -23.67
CA GLN A 24 1.45 -28.30 -22.28
C GLN A 24 2.63 -27.49 -21.75
N ILE A 25 2.36 -26.71 -20.71
CA ILE A 25 3.36 -25.91 -20.03
C ILE A 25 3.84 -26.70 -18.81
N ASN A 26 5.08 -27.17 -18.86
CA ASN A 26 5.67 -28.02 -17.82
C ASN A 26 6.22 -27.17 -16.67
N VAL A 27 5.33 -26.52 -15.96
CA VAL A 27 5.61 -25.75 -14.73
C VAL A 27 4.61 -26.22 -13.68
N ASP A 28 5.07 -26.47 -12.48
CA ASP A 28 4.21 -26.84 -11.37
C ASP A 28 3.40 -25.65 -10.89
N ASP A 29 2.24 -25.89 -10.29
CA ASP A 29 1.34 -24.87 -9.80
C ASP A 29 2.03 -23.95 -8.75
N ASP A 30 2.78 -24.53 -7.82
CA ASP A 30 3.52 -23.80 -6.80
C ASP A 30 4.61 -22.91 -7.44
N GLN A 31 5.28 -23.39 -8.48
CA GLN A 31 6.25 -22.57 -9.21
C GLN A 31 5.60 -21.39 -9.93
N VAL A 32 4.37 -21.57 -10.44
CA VAL A 32 3.62 -20.48 -11.06
C VAL A 32 3.23 -19.43 -10.02
N GLU A 33 2.77 -19.86 -8.84
CA GLU A 33 2.41 -18.96 -7.74
C GLU A 33 3.63 -18.16 -7.25
N ASP A 34 4.79 -18.80 -7.09
CA ASP A 34 6.04 -18.12 -6.73
C ASP A 34 6.43 -17.04 -7.77
N ARG A 35 6.26 -17.34 -9.06
CA ARG A 35 6.56 -16.35 -10.13
C ARG A 35 5.56 -15.20 -10.15
N ILE A 36 4.32 -15.44 -9.76
CA ILE A 36 3.31 -14.38 -9.60
C ILE A 36 3.67 -13.49 -8.41
N ASP A 37 4.13 -14.07 -7.30
CA ASP A 37 4.57 -13.29 -6.13
C ASP A 37 5.83 -12.46 -6.42
N ASP A 38 6.79 -13.01 -7.16
CA ASP A 38 7.95 -12.26 -7.66
C ASP A 38 7.51 -11.10 -8.55
N ALA A 39 6.53 -11.33 -9.45
CA ALA A 39 6.00 -10.32 -10.34
C ALA A 39 5.27 -9.19 -9.58
N LEU A 40 4.47 -9.53 -8.60
CA LEU A 40 3.80 -8.56 -7.72
C LEU A 40 4.81 -7.75 -6.92
N SER A 41 5.83 -8.40 -6.36
CA SER A 41 6.87 -7.71 -5.60
C SER A 41 7.61 -6.69 -6.45
N PHE A 42 7.99 -7.07 -7.68
CA PHE A 42 8.63 -6.16 -8.62
C PHE A 42 7.70 -5.01 -9.04
N PHE A 43 6.41 -5.30 -9.28
CA PHE A 43 5.41 -4.31 -9.63
C PHE A 43 5.25 -3.25 -8.54
N TYR A 44 5.19 -3.66 -7.27
CA TYR A 44 5.11 -2.72 -6.14
C TYR A 44 6.36 -1.87 -5.94
N ASP A 45 7.53 -2.41 -6.24
CA ASP A 45 8.78 -1.71 -6.02
C ASP A 45 9.12 -0.74 -7.17
N TYR A 46 8.64 -1.00 -8.40
CA TYR A 46 9.07 -0.26 -9.59
C TYR A 46 7.94 0.38 -10.42
N HIS A 47 6.68 0.05 -10.18
CA HIS A 47 5.58 0.64 -10.95
C HIS A 47 4.80 1.66 -10.13
N TYR A 48 4.52 2.85 -10.71
CA TYR A 48 3.80 3.92 -10.00
C TYR A 48 2.38 3.52 -9.59
N ASP A 49 1.68 2.71 -10.41
CA ASP A 49 0.33 2.19 -10.08
C ASP A 49 0.36 1.02 -9.09
N GLY A 50 1.54 0.57 -8.66
CA GLY A 50 1.67 -0.45 -7.62
C GLY A 50 1.52 0.10 -6.20
N THR A 51 1.58 1.42 -6.05
CA THR A 51 1.57 2.10 -4.76
C THR A 51 0.65 3.30 -4.76
N GLU A 52 0.10 3.63 -3.60
CA GLU A 52 -0.75 4.79 -3.40
C GLU A 52 -0.24 5.63 -2.24
N LYS A 53 -0.23 6.95 -2.43
CA LYS A 53 0.07 7.91 -1.36
C LYS A 53 -1.16 8.10 -0.48
N ILE A 54 -1.02 7.82 0.80
CA ILE A 54 -2.10 7.95 1.79
C ILE A 54 -1.66 8.78 3.00
N TYR A 55 -2.64 9.32 3.70
CA TYR A 55 -2.47 9.98 4.99
C TYR A 55 -3.11 9.10 6.06
N MET A 56 -2.27 8.46 6.86
CA MET A 56 -2.72 7.66 8.01
C MET A 56 -2.89 8.57 9.21
N LYS A 57 -4.08 8.57 9.80
CA LYS A 57 -4.37 9.26 11.06
C LYS A 57 -4.21 8.27 12.21
N HIS A 58 -3.31 8.56 13.14
CA HIS A 58 -3.12 7.75 14.34
C HIS A 58 -3.36 8.58 15.59
N GLN A 59 -4.15 8.05 16.53
CA GLN A 59 -4.35 8.66 17.83
C GLN A 59 -3.37 8.05 18.83
N ILE A 60 -2.57 8.88 19.44
CA ILE A 60 -1.56 8.47 20.43
C ILE A 60 -2.24 7.81 21.62
N THR A 61 -1.78 6.63 21.96
CA THR A 61 -2.20 5.88 23.14
C THR A 61 -1.09 5.90 24.21
N GLN A 62 -1.45 5.65 25.48
CA GLN A 62 -0.43 5.50 26.54
C GLN A 62 0.58 4.41 26.22
N ALA A 63 0.16 3.35 25.53
CA ALA A 63 1.06 2.27 25.09
C ALA A 63 2.08 2.77 24.05
N ASP A 64 1.72 3.73 23.19
CA ASP A 64 2.65 4.34 22.23
C ASP A 64 3.71 5.18 22.95
N VAL A 65 3.30 5.96 23.94
CA VAL A 65 4.19 6.79 24.78
C VAL A 65 5.20 5.89 25.52
N ASP A 66 4.74 4.77 26.08
CA ASP A 66 5.58 3.84 26.83
C ASP A 66 6.59 3.11 25.92
N ARG A 67 6.14 2.66 24.74
CA ARG A 67 6.97 1.90 23.77
C ARG A 67 7.81 2.79 22.84
N LYS A 68 7.46 4.09 22.70
CA LYS A 68 8.16 5.10 21.87
C LYS A 68 8.19 4.79 20.38
N TRP A 69 7.15 4.18 19.85
CA TRP A 69 6.95 3.91 18.44
C TRP A 69 5.48 3.64 18.14
N ILE A 70 5.09 3.85 16.87
CA ILE A 70 3.73 3.67 16.36
C ILE A 70 3.72 2.48 15.40
N TYR A 71 2.68 1.68 15.41
CA TYR A 71 2.45 0.67 14.38
C TYR A 71 2.00 1.30 13.07
N CYS A 72 2.64 0.88 11.98
CA CYS A 72 2.15 1.13 10.63
C CYS A 72 1.53 -0.14 10.07
N PRO A 73 0.42 -0.05 9.29
CA PRO A 73 -0.17 -1.19 8.62
C PRO A 73 0.80 -1.91 7.70
N ASP A 74 0.61 -3.21 7.52
CA ASP A 74 1.43 -4.09 6.68
C ASP A 74 1.62 -3.58 5.23
N PRO A 75 0.59 -2.96 4.58
CA PRO A 75 0.75 -2.45 3.22
C PRO A 75 1.70 -1.26 3.09
N VAL A 76 2.09 -0.59 4.18
CA VAL A 76 2.95 0.60 4.13
C VAL A 76 4.38 0.21 3.75
N ILE A 77 4.89 0.82 2.67
CA ILE A 77 6.24 0.57 2.16
C ILE A 77 7.23 1.55 2.77
N PHE A 78 6.89 2.83 2.77
CA PHE A 78 7.71 3.88 3.37
C PHE A 78 6.87 5.08 3.80
N VAL A 79 7.45 5.86 4.70
CA VAL A 79 6.87 7.08 5.25
C VAL A 79 7.64 8.26 4.69
N THR A 80 6.93 9.28 4.20
CA THR A 80 7.53 10.50 3.62
C THR A 80 7.58 11.66 4.59
N ALA A 81 6.54 11.82 5.39
CA ALA A 81 6.46 12.89 6.37
C ALA A 81 5.61 12.50 7.57
N VAL A 82 5.89 13.11 8.70
CA VAL A 82 5.05 13.03 9.89
C VAL A 82 4.61 14.44 10.24
N LEU A 83 3.30 14.63 10.30
CA LEU A 83 2.67 15.91 10.59
C LEU A 83 2.01 15.84 11.96
N PRO A 84 2.45 16.61 12.96
CA PRO A 84 1.74 16.70 14.21
C PRO A 84 0.37 17.36 13.97
N PHE A 85 -0.67 16.79 14.52
CA PHE A 85 -2.03 17.32 14.44
C PHE A 85 -2.58 17.44 15.87
N ASP A 86 -2.63 18.67 16.37
CA ASP A 86 -3.20 18.99 17.66
C ASP A 86 -4.72 19.21 17.52
N ASP A 87 -5.51 18.35 18.15
CA ASP A 87 -6.98 18.45 18.14
C ASP A 87 -7.47 19.62 19.02
N SER A 88 -6.64 20.08 19.95
CA SER A 88 -6.92 21.23 20.82
C SER A 88 -6.90 22.57 20.06
N SER A 89 -6.24 22.60 18.90
CA SER A 89 -6.19 23.75 17.99
C SER A 89 -7.21 23.70 16.85
N ALA A 90 -8.22 22.80 16.92
CA ALA A 90 -9.34 22.75 15.95
C ALA A 90 -10.20 24.04 15.98
N SER A 91 -10.10 24.87 17.00
CA SER A 91 -10.41 26.29 16.87
C SER A 91 -9.27 26.94 16.11
N VAL A 92 -9.41 27.08 14.79
CA VAL A 92 -8.57 27.98 13.99
C VAL A 92 -8.56 29.31 14.72
N ASN A 93 -7.52 29.54 15.51
CA ASN A 93 -7.42 30.75 16.30
C ASN A 93 -7.26 31.90 15.29
N MET A 94 -8.30 32.73 15.15
CA MET A 94 -8.28 33.90 14.25
C MET A 94 -7.06 34.80 14.49
N PHE A 95 -6.40 34.63 15.62
CA PHE A 95 -5.18 35.35 16.00
C PHE A 95 -3.89 34.59 15.72
N ASP A 96 -3.98 33.36 15.16
CA ASP A 96 -2.79 32.65 14.73
C ASP A 96 -2.14 33.39 13.55
N LEU A 97 -0.86 33.69 13.68
CA LEU A 97 -0.06 34.37 12.65
C LEU A 97 -0.17 33.69 11.29
N ARG A 98 -0.25 32.36 11.26
CA ARG A 98 -0.42 31.56 10.03
C ARG A 98 -1.77 31.79 9.36
N TYR A 99 -2.83 31.89 10.15
CA TYR A 99 -4.18 32.19 9.64
C TYR A 99 -4.25 33.61 9.11
N GLN A 100 -3.69 34.57 9.83
CA GLN A 100 -3.63 35.96 9.41
C GLN A 100 -2.83 36.15 8.11
N LEU A 101 -1.69 35.46 7.97
CA LEU A 101 -0.89 35.49 6.73
C LEU A 101 -1.62 34.89 5.55
N ARG A 102 -2.32 33.75 5.74
CA ARG A 102 -3.14 33.13 4.68
C ARG A 102 -4.36 33.98 4.29
N LEU A 103 -4.97 34.66 5.26
CA LEU A 103 -6.07 35.57 5.00
C LEU A 103 -5.61 36.80 4.22
N HIS A 104 -4.44 37.31 4.54
CA HIS A 104 -3.83 38.45 3.82
C HIS A 104 -3.49 38.09 2.38
N ASP A 105 -2.94 36.91 2.13
CA ASP A 105 -2.70 36.37 0.80
C ASP A 105 -4.00 36.23 -0.03
N LEU A 106 -5.11 35.81 0.60
CA LEU A 106 -6.40 35.66 -0.08
C LEU A 106 -7.02 37.01 -0.48
N TYR A 107 -6.84 38.04 0.30
CA TYR A 107 -7.37 39.38 0.01
C TYR A 107 -6.53 40.17 -1.00
N ASP A 108 -5.22 39.90 -1.07
CA ASP A 108 -4.29 40.62 -1.96
C ASP A 108 -4.14 39.96 -3.35
N PHE A 109 -4.85 38.85 -3.60
CA PHE A 109 -4.74 38.07 -4.84
C PHE A 109 -5.10 38.85 -6.12
N THR A 110 -5.74 40.00 -5.99
CA THR A 110 -6.14 40.86 -7.13
C THR A 110 -5.05 41.88 -7.53
N SER A 111 -4.02 42.10 -6.72
CA SER A 111 -3.02 43.15 -6.93
C SER A 111 -1.56 42.67 -6.95
N VAL A 112 -1.29 41.42 -6.58
CA VAL A 112 0.07 40.90 -6.42
C VAL A 112 0.52 40.13 -7.66
N SER A 113 1.71 40.41 -8.14
CA SER A 113 2.35 39.65 -9.22
C SER A 113 2.66 38.23 -8.71
N TYR A 114 2.52 37.22 -9.60
CA TYR A 114 2.83 35.81 -9.32
C TYR A 114 4.22 35.61 -8.65
N VAL A 115 5.20 36.40 -9.03
CA VAL A 115 6.56 36.37 -8.46
C VAL A 115 6.58 36.77 -6.98
N SER A 116 5.78 37.77 -6.60
CA SER A 116 5.69 38.21 -5.19
C SER A 116 5.02 37.14 -4.34
N TYR A 117 3.99 36.47 -4.88
CA TYR A 117 3.30 35.36 -4.20
C TYR A 117 4.25 34.19 -3.93
N GLU A 118 5.05 33.78 -4.92
CA GLU A 118 5.98 32.68 -4.80
C GLU A 118 7.09 32.99 -3.77
N ILE A 119 7.62 34.21 -3.76
CA ILE A 119 8.59 34.67 -2.76
C ILE A 119 7.97 34.65 -1.36
N THR A 120 6.75 35.12 -1.20
CA THR A 120 6.03 35.09 0.09
C THR A 120 5.81 33.66 0.57
N MET A 121 5.41 32.74 -0.31
CA MET A 121 5.25 31.33 0.03
C MET A 121 6.57 30.65 0.42
N GLN A 122 7.68 31.00 -0.23
CA GLN A 122 9.01 30.52 0.17
C GLN A 122 9.39 31.05 1.55
N HIS A 123 9.14 32.33 1.86
CA HIS A 123 9.38 32.88 3.19
C HIS A 123 8.54 32.20 4.27
N ILE A 124 7.25 31.96 4.01
CA ILE A 124 6.36 31.23 4.92
C ILE A 124 6.87 29.80 5.17
N ARG A 125 7.33 29.10 4.12
CA ARG A 125 7.93 27.76 4.26
C ARG A 125 9.19 27.81 5.11
N THR A 126 10.05 28.81 4.91
CA THR A 126 11.28 29.00 5.69
C THR A 126 10.97 29.31 7.15
N LEU A 127 10.00 30.17 7.41
CA LEU A 127 9.54 30.47 8.77
C LEU A 127 8.93 29.23 9.44
N ASN A 128 8.10 28.47 8.75
CA ASN A 128 7.57 27.21 9.25
C ASN A 128 8.68 26.22 9.61
N MET A 129 9.70 26.10 8.77
CA MET A 129 10.86 25.22 9.02
C MET A 129 11.65 25.68 10.26
N LEU A 130 11.80 26.99 10.47
CA LEU A 130 12.55 27.56 11.59
C LEU A 130 11.79 27.49 12.93
N PHE A 131 10.45 27.65 12.91
CA PHE A 131 9.66 27.75 14.13
C PHE A 131 8.99 26.46 14.55
N THR A 132 8.67 25.56 13.59
CA THR A 132 7.93 24.33 13.93
C THR A 132 8.83 23.09 13.96
N GLY A 133 10.01 23.16 13.31
CA GLY A 133 10.83 21.97 13.07
C GLY A 133 10.05 20.86 12.34
N THR A 134 10.68 20.07 11.53
CA THR A 134 10.10 18.83 11.02
C THR A 134 10.51 17.71 11.97
N PRO A 135 9.56 17.00 12.61
CA PRO A 135 9.91 15.86 13.45
C PRO A 135 10.71 14.85 12.61
N GLN A 136 11.85 14.45 13.15
CA GLN A 136 12.63 13.40 12.51
C GLN A 136 12.01 12.05 12.85
N PHE A 137 11.99 11.14 11.89
CA PHE A 137 11.41 9.82 12.07
C PHE A 137 12.26 8.75 11.39
N ARG A 138 12.08 7.51 11.85
CA ARG A 138 12.70 6.32 11.26
C ARG A 138 11.62 5.26 11.09
N PHE A 139 11.47 4.75 9.89
CA PHE A 139 10.54 3.68 9.58
C PHE A 139 11.28 2.42 9.15
N ASN A 140 10.82 1.26 9.62
CA ASN A 140 11.34 -0.04 9.20
C ASN A 140 10.16 -0.90 8.72
N ARG A 141 10.13 -1.15 7.40
CA ARG A 141 9.10 -1.95 6.72
C ARG A 141 8.96 -3.37 7.27
N HIS A 142 10.06 -4.00 7.66
CA HIS A 142 10.03 -5.40 8.15
C HIS A 142 9.51 -5.52 9.58
N MET A 143 9.51 -4.44 10.32
CA MET A 143 9.05 -4.40 11.71
C MET A 143 7.69 -3.70 11.82
N ASN A 144 7.22 -3.03 10.77
CA ASN A 144 6.01 -2.20 10.75
C ASN A 144 6.00 -1.12 11.85
N LYS A 145 7.18 -0.61 12.20
CA LYS A 145 7.38 0.34 13.30
C LYS A 145 7.88 1.68 12.79
N LEU A 146 7.18 2.72 13.21
CA LEU A 146 7.56 4.10 13.00
C LEU A 146 8.08 4.67 14.32
N PHE A 147 9.35 5.03 14.35
CA PHE A 147 10.00 5.69 15.48
C PHE A 147 10.03 7.19 15.21
N LEU A 148 9.54 7.96 16.16
CA LEU A 148 9.62 9.43 16.14
C LEU A 148 10.77 9.86 17.04
N ASP A 149 11.63 10.75 16.55
CA ASP A 149 12.76 11.30 17.31
C ASP A 149 12.32 12.61 18.03
N ILE A 150 11.44 12.42 19.00
CA ILE A 150 10.83 13.46 19.82
C ILE A 150 10.85 13.05 21.29
N ASP A 151 10.62 13.97 22.18
CA ASP A 151 10.41 13.65 23.61
C ASP A 151 8.95 13.26 23.86
N TRP A 152 8.67 11.94 23.82
CA TRP A 152 7.34 11.36 23.96
C TRP A 152 6.59 11.77 25.23
N SER A 153 7.31 12.15 26.28
CA SER A 153 6.70 12.54 27.54
C SER A 153 6.35 14.02 27.62
N ARG A 154 6.89 14.82 26.70
CA ARG A 154 6.71 16.28 26.71
C ARG A 154 6.01 16.81 25.46
N ASP A 155 6.29 16.20 24.32
CA ASP A 155 5.89 16.72 23.01
C ASP A 155 4.63 16.04 22.46
N LEU A 156 4.16 14.95 23.11
CA LEU A 156 2.91 14.25 22.75
C LEU A 156 2.14 13.84 24.01
N ASP A 157 0.86 14.20 24.05
CA ASP A 157 -0.07 13.77 25.08
C ASP A 157 -0.97 12.61 24.59
N GLU A 158 -1.46 11.80 25.53
CA GLU A 158 -2.44 10.76 25.23
C GLU A 158 -3.71 11.36 24.64
N GLY A 159 -4.17 10.82 23.52
CA GLY A 159 -5.34 11.29 22.79
C GLY A 159 -5.06 12.26 21.66
N GLU A 160 -3.86 12.80 21.55
CA GLU A 160 -3.44 13.61 20.41
C GLU A 160 -3.35 12.79 19.12
N TYR A 161 -3.42 13.48 18.00
CA TYR A 161 -3.37 12.84 16.68
C TYR A 161 -2.07 13.18 15.97
N VAL A 162 -1.50 12.15 15.35
CA VAL A 162 -0.39 12.28 14.42
C VAL A 162 -0.85 11.84 13.03
N ILE A 163 -0.57 12.66 12.02
CA ILE A 163 -0.82 12.31 10.63
C ILE A 163 0.48 11.87 9.98
N VAL A 164 0.49 10.66 9.47
CA VAL A 164 1.64 10.05 8.81
C VAL A 164 1.36 10.02 7.31
N GLU A 165 2.16 10.75 6.54
CA GLU A 165 2.15 10.68 5.10
C GLU A 165 3.00 9.48 4.67
N CYS A 166 2.37 8.51 4.03
CA CYS A 166 3.05 7.27 3.66
C CYS A 166 2.55 6.73 2.31
N TYR A 167 3.31 5.81 1.74
CA TYR A 167 2.93 5.05 0.57
C TYR A 167 2.60 3.62 0.95
N ARG A 168 1.44 3.15 0.47
CA ARG A 168 1.01 1.77 0.66
C ARG A 168 0.98 1.00 -0.65
N LYS A 169 1.19 -0.30 -0.57
CA LYS A 169 0.96 -1.23 -1.68
C LYS A 169 -0.53 -1.35 -1.95
N LEU A 170 -0.88 -1.44 -3.21
CA LEU A 170 -2.22 -1.81 -3.65
C LEU A 170 -2.36 -3.33 -3.68
N ILE A 171 -2.74 -3.93 -2.55
CA ILE A 171 -2.94 -5.38 -2.46
C ILE A 171 -4.12 -5.79 -3.32
N PRO A 172 -3.95 -6.70 -4.30
CA PRO A 172 -5.01 -7.03 -5.23
C PRO A 172 -6.08 -7.95 -4.64
N ASP A 173 -5.71 -8.81 -3.70
CA ASP A 173 -6.60 -9.81 -3.13
C ASP A 173 -7.25 -9.33 -1.84
N THR A 174 -8.56 -9.56 -1.73
CA THR A 174 -9.27 -9.40 -0.47
C THR A 174 -8.93 -10.58 0.44
N VAL A 175 -8.40 -10.30 1.62
CA VAL A 175 -8.02 -11.32 2.59
C VAL A 175 -9.11 -11.46 3.65
N GLY A 176 -9.72 -12.64 3.73
CA GLY A 176 -10.68 -12.96 4.78
C GLY A 176 -10.00 -13.09 6.13
N ILE A 177 -10.60 -12.52 7.17
CA ILE A 177 -10.15 -12.69 8.55
C ILE A 177 -10.83 -13.91 9.17
N THR A 178 -10.08 -14.67 9.95
CA THR A 178 -10.57 -15.91 10.58
C THR A 178 -11.70 -15.62 11.57
N GLY A 179 -12.73 -16.46 11.56
CA GLY A 179 -13.85 -16.37 12.49
C GLY A 179 -15.00 -15.46 12.03
N THR A 180 -15.84 -15.08 12.96
CA THR A 180 -16.99 -14.18 12.75
C THR A 180 -16.98 -13.03 13.75
N VAL A 181 -17.55 -11.89 13.36
CA VAL A 181 -17.56 -10.68 14.16
C VAL A 181 -18.98 -10.20 14.47
N THR A 182 -19.12 -9.60 15.65
CA THR A 182 -20.34 -8.95 16.10
C THR A 182 -20.01 -7.53 16.52
N THR A 183 -20.76 -6.57 16.04
CA THR A 183 -20.63 -5.16 16.38
C THR A 183 -21.97 -4.45 16.22
N THR A 184 -22.13 -3.32 16.91
CA THR A 184 -23.38 -2.53 16.90
C THR A 184 -23.12 -1.10 16.43
N THR A 185 -24.16 -0.45 15.95
CA THR A 185 -24.13 0.95 15.50
C THR A 185 -23.78 1.96 16.60
N THR A 186 -23.92 1.57 17.85
CA THR A 186 -23.65 2.43 19.01
C THR A 186 -22.28 2.20 19.63
N SER A 187 -21.57 1.16 19.23
CA SER A 187 -20.28 0.78 19.79
C SER A 187 -19.17 0.76 18.74
N THR A 188 -18.02 1.26 19.10
CA THR A 188 -16.79 1.12 18.30
C THR A 188 -16.07 -0.20 18.54
N THR A 189 -16.51 -0.99 19.54
CA THR A 189 -15.91 -2.29 19.85
C THR A 189 -16.48 -3.38 18.94
N VAL A 190 -15.59 -4.17 18.36
CA VAL A 190 -15.92 -5.36 17.58
C VAL A 190 -15.52 -6.58 18.40
N THR A 191 -16.46 -7.49 18.61
CA THR A 191 -16.21 -8.77 19.29
C THR A 191 -16.17 -9.90 18.28
N GLY A 192 -15.15 -10.74 18.36
CA GLY A 192 -14.93 -11.87 17.49
C GLY A 192 -15.26 -13.21 18.15
N THR A 193 -15.71 -14.16 17.35
CA THR A 193 -15.89 -15.54 17.73
C THR A 193 -15.02 -16.44 16.86
N GLY A 194 -14.07 -17.12 17.49
CA GLY A 194 -13.05 -17.92 16.76
C GLY A 194 -12.05 -17.10 15.96
N THR A 195 -11.84 -15.85 16.33
CA THR A 195 -10.92 -14.90 15.70
C THR A 195 -9.53 -14.94 16.34
N ILE A 196 -8.53 -14.46 15.61
CA ILE A 196 -7.13 -14.29 16.05
C ILE A 196 -6.62 -12.91 15.62
N PHE A 197 -7.32 -11.85 16.04
CA PHE A 197 -7.05 -10.48 15.61
C PHE A 197 -5.61 -10.03 15.84
N ASP A 198 -4.99 -10.45 16.95
CA ASP A 198 -3.62 -10.15 17.32
C ASP A 198 -2.56 -10.74 16.38
N GLN A 199 -2.92 -11.73 15.56
CA GLN A 199 -2.03 -12.36 14.60
C GLN A 199 -2.28 -11.93 13.15
N GLU A 200 -3.54 -11.58 12.81
CA GLU A 200 -3.96 -11.27 11.44
C GLU A 200 -4.04 -9.77 11.15
N LEU A 201 -4.17 -8.94 12.19
CA LEU A 201 -4.42 -7.51 12.09
C LEU A 201 -3.37 -6.68 12.85
N LEU A 202 -3.18 -5.45 12.39
CA LEU A 202 -2.38 -4.44 13.08
C LEU A 202 -3.24 -3.20 13.37
N GLU A 203 -2.81 -2.41 14.36
CA GLU A 203 -3.37 -1.08 14.60
C GLU A 203 -3.23 -0.24 13.33
N ASN A 204 -4.26 0.55 13.04
CA ASN A 204 -4.40 1.36 11.82
C ASN A 204 -4.73 0.58 10.53
N ASP A 205 -4.82 -0.74 10.53
CA ASP A 205 -5.32 -1.47 9.37
C ASP A 205 -6.75 -1.02 9.01
N VAL A 206 -7.04 -1.01 7.72
CA VAL A 206 -8.40 -0.81 7.20
C VAL A 206 -9.02 -2.18 6.99
N ILE A 207 -10.22 -2.35 7.50
CA ILE A 207 -11.03 -3.57 7.38
C ILE A 207 -12.40 -3.27 6.80
N THR A 208 -12.96 -4.23 6.12
CA THR A 208 -14.33 -4.18 5.62
C THR A 208 -15.23 -5.10 6.44
N ILE A 209 -16.28 -4.53 7.03
CA ILE A 209 -17.33 -5.24 7.74
C ILE A 209 -18.66 -4.86 7.08
N ASN A 210 -19.43 -5.83 6.60
CA ASN A 210 -20.72 -5.59 5.94
C ASN A 210 -20.65 -4.52 4.81
N ASN A 211 -19.63 -4.58 3.96
CA ASN A 211 -19.34 -3.62 2.87
C ASN A 211 -19.01 -2.19 3.33
N GLU A 212 -18.69 -1.99 4.59
CA GLU A 212 -18.24 -0.70 5.11
C GLU A 212 -16.78 -0.79 5.54
N GLU A 213 -15.97 0.13 5.05
CA GLU A 213 -14.58 0.23 5.45
C GLU A 213 -14.45 0.99 6.77
N ARG A 214 -13.69 0.43 7.71
CA ARG A 214 -13.40 1.01 9.02
C ARG A 214 -11.92 0.83 9.35
N GLN A 215 -11.35 1.83 10.01
CA GLN A 215 -9.97 1.78 10.47
C GLN A 215 -9.93 1.28 11.91
N ILE A 216 -9.01 0.37 12.20
CA ILE A 216 -8.75 -0.17 13.54
C ILE A 216 -8.01 0.88 14.36
N LYS A 217 -8.46 1.13 15.58
CA LYS A 217 -7.80 2.00 16.55
C LYS A 217 -6.82 1.21 17.43
N THR A 218 -7.33 0.18 18.10
CA THR A 218 -6.57 -0.70 19.01
C THR A 218 -7.03 -2.13 18.89
N ILE A 219 -6.14 -3.07 19.18
CA ILE A 219 -6.44 -4.50 19.28
C ILE A 219 -6.23 -4.90 20.74
N ASP A 220 -7.33 -5.10 21.48
CA ASP A 220 -7.30 -5.35 22.91
C ASP A 220 -7.02 -6.82 23.24
N SER A 221 -7.47 -7.72 22.36
CA SER A 221 -7.31 -9.18 22.52
C SER A 221 -7.50 -9.92 21.21
N PRO A 222 -7.19 -11.24 21.13
CA PRO A 222 -7.49 -12.06 19.94
C PRO A 222 -8.94 -12.01 19.47
N THR A 223 -9.86 -11.65 20.37
CA THR A 223 -11.31 -11.62 20.11
C THR A 223 -11.95 -10.25 20.27
N SER A 224 -11.18 -9.20 20.53
CA SER A 224 -11.71 -7.84 20.71
C SER A 224 -10.80 -6.81 20.09
N LEU A 225 -11.38 -5.91 19.30
CA LEU A 225 -10.71 -4.75 18.74
C LEU A 225 -11.63 -3.52 18.81
N VAL A 226 -11.05 -2.34 18.73
CA VAL A 226 -11.76 -1.05 18.74
C VAL A 226 -11.52 -0.33 17.43
N LEU A 227 -12.59 0.22 16.85
CA LEU A 227 -12.56 1.01 15.62
C LEU A 227 -12.51 2.51 15.95
N TYR A 228 -12.04 3.34 15.01
CA TYR A 228 -12.15 4.80 15.13
C TYR A 228 -13.60 5.30 15.01
N SER A 229 -14.44 4.60 14.25
CA SER A 229 -15.87 4.94 14.09
C SER A 229 -16.72 3.68 14.07
N ALA A 230 -17.91 3.76 14.66
CA ALA A 230 -18.88 2.66 14.66
C ALA A 230 -19.37 2.34 13.23
N VAL A 231 -19.89 1.12 13.05
CA VAL A 231 -20.55 0.70 11.80
C VAL A 231 -21.92 1.36 11.67
N SER A 232 -22.44 1.50 10.45
CA SER A 232 -23.75 2.09 10.19
C SER A 232 -24.91 1.11 10.40
N SER A 233 -24.65 -0.17 10.48
CA SER A 233 -25.65 -1.22 10.71
C SER A 233 -25.10 -2.29 11.67
N ASP A 234 -25.99 -2.83 12.52
CA ASP A 234 -25.63 -3.91 13.43
C ASP A 234 -25.24 -5.17 12.67
N VAL A 235 -24.14 -5.78 13.06
CA VAL A 235 -23.61 -7.00 12.48
C VAL A 235 -23.57 -8.09 13.55
N THR A 236 -24.18 -9.23 13.26
CA THR A 236 -24.15 -10.41 14.13
C THR A 236 -23.59 -11.60 13.34
N ASN A 237 -22.48 -12.16 13.82
CA ASN A 237 -21.79 -13.27 13.14
C ASN A 237 -21.43 -12.95 11.68
N GLY A 238 -21.06 -11.70 11.39
CA GLY A 238 -20.62 -11.27 10.07
C GLY A 238 -19.20 -11.70 9.77
N THR A 239 -18.84 -11.66 8.48
CA THR A 239 -17.46 -11.85 8.02
C THR A 239 -16.75 -10.52 7.92
N MET A 240 -15.44 -10.54 8.16
CA MET A 240 -14.57 -9.39 8.07
C MET A 240 -13.43 -9.67 7.09
N PHE A 241 -13.02 -8.65 6.36
CA PHE A 241 -11.98 -8.76 5.33
C PHE A 241 -11.01 -7.58 5.41
N LYS A 242 -9.75 -7.80 5.02
CA LYS A 242 -8.87 -6.72 4.56
C LYS A 242 -9.23 -6.44 3.09
N PRO A 243 -9.58 -5.19 2.73
CA PRO A 243 -10.01 -4.88 1.36
C PRO A 243 -8.84 -5.03 0.37
N GLY A 244 -9.14 -5.60 -0.79
CA GLY A 244 -8.22 -5.73 -1.91
C GLY A 244 -8.72 -4.97 -3.12
N LEU A 245 -7.80 -4.57 -3.99
CA LEU A 245 -8.06 -3.85 -5.24
C LEU A 245 -7.87 -4.80 -6.43
N SER A 246 -8.93 -5.49 -6.80
CA SER A 246 -8.92 -6.51 -7.86
C SER A 246 -8.46 -6.00 -9.22
N ASP A 247 -8.58 -4.69 -9.50
CA ASP A 247 -8.17 -4.07 -10.75
C ASP A 247 -6.66 -4.15 -11.00
N VAL A 248 -5.84 -4.29 -9.95
CA VAL A 248 -4.40 -4.53 -10.05
C VAL A 248 -4.09 -5.77 -10.90
N TRP A 249 -4.91 -6.83 -10.82
CA TRP A 249 -4.75 -8.02 -11.65
C TRP A 249 -4.91 -7.76 -13.15
N ASN A 250 -5.60 -6.67 -13.50
CA ASN A 250 -5.80 -6.29 -14.90
C ASN A 250 -4.72 -5.35 -15.43
N ASP A 251 -3.75 -4.94 -14.62
CA ASP A 251 -2.68 -4.08 -15.07
C ASP A 251 -1.89 -4.68 -16.26
N ARG A 252 -1.52 -3.82 -17.22
CA ARG A 252 -0.83 -4.24 -18.44
C ARG A 252 0.56 -4.77 -18.16
N PHE A 253 1.32 -4.03 -17.35
CA PHE A 253 2.72 -4.39 -17.05
C PHE A 253 2.79 -5.63 -16.18
N LEU A 254 1.93 -5.73 -15.17
CA LEU A 254 1.85 -6.92 -14.33
C LEU A 254 1.53 -8.19 -15.15
N LYS A 255 0.58 -8.10 -16.10
CA LYS A 255 0.25 -9.21 -17.01
C LYS A 255 1.41 -9.59 -17.93
N MET A 256 2.14 -8.62 -18.44
CA MET A 256 3.30 -8.88 -19.30
C MET A 256 4.43 -9.51 -18.50
N TYR A 257 4.75 -8.92 -17.35
CA TYR A 257 5.85 -9.36 -16.51
C TYR A 257 5.61 -10.74 -15.90
N GLY A 258 4.41 -10.99 -15.34
CA GLY A 258 4.03 -12.28 -14.81
C GLY A 258 4.09 -13.38 -15.87
N THR A 259 3.59 -13.10 -17.10
CA THR A 259 3.69 -14.06 -18.21
C THR A 259 5.14 -14.36 -18.57
N ALA A 260 6.00 -13.36 -18.66
CA ALA A 260 7.41 -13.52 -18.99
C ALA A 260 8.19 -14.29 -17.89
N LYS A 261 7.88 -14.05 -16.61
CA LYS A 261 8.44 -14.81 -15.48
C LYS A 261 8.05 -16.28 -15.53
N ILE A 262 6.79 -16.60 -15.83
CA ILE A 262 6.34 -18.00 -16.00
C ILE A 262 7.01 -18.65 -17.23
N LYS A 263 7.14 -17.90 -18.35
CA LYS A 263 7.87 -18.37 -19.55
C LYS A 263 9.33 -18.68 -19.24
N GLN A 264 9.99 -17.82 -18.44
CA GLN A 264 11.36 -18.04 -18.01
C GLN A 264 11.50 -19.31 -17.16
N GLN A 265 10.58 -19.52 -16.22
CA GLN A 265 10.54 -20.74 -15.40
C GLN A 265 10.31 -21.98 -16.25
N TRP A 266 9.41 -21.91 -17.22
CA TRP A 266 9.17 -22.99 -18.19
C TRP A 266 10.44 -23.33 -19.00
N GLY A 267 11.11 -22.33 -19.55
CA GLY A 267 12.39 -22.49 -20.23
C GLY A 267 13.45 -23.13 -19.34
N ASN A 268 13.54 -22.68 -18.07
CA ASN A 268 14.48 -23.21 -17.09
C ASN A 268 14.22 -24.70 -16.77
N ASN A 269 12.97 -25.10 -16.62
CA ASN A 269 12.61 -26.50 -16.42
C ASN A 269 12.98 -27.37 -17.64
N LEU A 270 12.79 -26.85 -18.86
CA LEU A 270 13.10 -27.56 -20.10
C LEU A 270 14.60 -27.61 -20.42
N LYS A 271 15.43 -26.71 -19.91
CA LYS A 271 16.90 -26.76 -20.07
C LYS A 271 17.53 -28.08 -19.65
N LYS A 272 16.95 -28.72 -18.63
CA LYS A 272 17.39 -30.03 -18.15
C LYS A 272 17.34 -31.11 -19.25
N PHE A 273 16.47 -30.93 -20.24
CA PHE A 273 16.25 -31.86 -21.33
C PHE A 273 16.93 -31.40 -22.64
N ALA A 274 17.78 -30.35 -22.58
CA ALA A 274 18.51 -29.86 -23.73
C ALA A 274 19.43 -30.97 -24.28
N GLY A 275 19.33 -31.19 -25.60
CA GLY A 275 20.11 -32.24 -26.30
C GLY A 275 19.47 -33.61 -26.34
N ILE A 276 18.32 -33.81 -25.69
CA ILE A 276 17.56 -35.08 -25.85
C ILE A 276 16.77 -35.00 -27.16
N GLN A 277 17.05 -35.92 -28.07
CA GLN A 277 16.28 -36.09 -29.30
C GLN A 277 15.07 -36.99 -28.99
N MET A 278 13.86 -36.46 -29.14
CA MET A 278 12.65 -37.26 -29.08
C MET A 278 12.53 -38.16 -30.33
N PRO A 279 11.81 -39.29 -30.21
CA PRO A 279 11.46 -40.11 -31.40
C PRO A 279 10.78 -39.23 -32.45
N GLY A 280 11.35 -39.16 -33.65
CA GLY A 280 10.91 -38.27 -34.73
C GLY A 280 11.80 -37.04 -34.98
N GLY A 281 12.94 -36.92 -34.30
CA GLY A 281 13.94 -35.87 -34.55
C GLY A 281 13.60 -34.49 -33.97
N VAL A 282 12.59 -34.40 -33.13
CA VAL A 282 12.21 -33.15 -32.47
C VAL A 282 13.14 -32.90 -31.29
N THR A 283 13.79 -31.74 -31.24
CA THR A 283 14.59 -31.30 -30.11
C THR A 283 13.82 -30.32 -29.26
N LEU A 284 13.85 -30.50 -27.95
CA LEU A 284 13.29 -29.52 -26.98
C LEU A 284 14.31 -28.38 -26.84
N ASN A 285 13.87 -27.17 -27.22
CA ASN A 285 14.76 -26.00 -27.20
C ASN A 285 14.48 -25.12 -25.98
N GLY A 286 14.63 -25.70 -24.75
CA GLY A 286 14.39 -24.98 -23.48
C GLY A 286 15.29 -23.76 -23.29
N GLN A 287 16.52 -23.80 -23.85
CA GLN A 287 17.45 -22.67 -23.78
C GLN A 287 16.90 -21.45 -24.52
N GLN A 288 16.38 -21.65 -25.73
CA GLN A 288 15.81 -20.55 -26.52
C GLN A 288 14.62 -19.90 -25.82
N ILE A 289 13.71 -20.70 -25.24
CA ILE A 289 12.55 -20.18 -24.48
C ILE A 289 13.02 -19.33 -23.30
N TYR A 290 14.05 -19.77 -22.62
CA TYR A 290 14.62 -19.04 -21.50
C TYR A 290 15.27 -17.72 -21.91
N ASP A 291 16.06 -17.72 -22.99
CA ASP A 291 16.76 -16.55 -23.49
C ASP A 291 15.76 -15.49 -24.00
N GLU A 292 14.74 -15.92 -24.78
CA GLU A 292 13.64 -15.07 -25.22
C GLU A 292 12.88 -14.45 -24.02
N ALA A 293 12.57 -15.24 -22.99
CA ALA A 293 11.89 -14.75 -21.79
C ALA A 293 12.76 -13.75 -21.01
N THR A 294 14.07 -13.96 -20.98
CA THR A 294 15.00 -13.05 -20.31
C THR A 294 15.11 -11.72 -21.05
N GLU A 295 15.14 -11.74 -22.39
CA GLU A 295 15.10 -10.52 -23.18
C GLU A 295 13.75 -9.77 -23.05
N GLU A 296 12.63 -10.49 -23.02
CA GLU A 296 11.30 -9.91 -22.77
C GLU A 296 11.24 -9.24 -21.39
N LEU A 297 11.77 -9.91 -20.35
CA LEU A 297 11.83 -9.35 -19.00
C LEU A 297 12.64 -8.06 -18.95
N ALA A 298 13.85 -8.05 -19.54
CA ALA A 298 14.70 -6.88 -19.55
C ALA A 298 14.01 -5.66 -20.21
N LYS A 299 13.29 -5.89 -21.32
CA LYS A 299 12.52 -4.83 -22.00
C LYS A 299 11.36 -4.31 -21.13
N ILE A 300 10.62 -5.21 -20.45
CA ILE A 300 9.51 -4.81 -19.59
C ILE A 300 10.04 -4.04 -18.37
N GLU A 301 11.16 -4.46 -17.80
CA GLU A 301 11.81 -3.78 -16.67
C GLU A 301 12.28 -2.37 -17.07
N GLU A 302 12.87 -2.20 -18.25
CA GLU A 302 13.26 -0.90 -18.78
C GLU A 302 12.04 0.00 -19.05
N GLU A 303 10.98 -0.55 -19.66
CA GLU A 303 9.73 0.18 -19.86
C GLU A 303 9.11 0.61 -18.54
N MET A 304 9.01 -0.27 -17.53
CA MET A 304 8.47 0.05 -16.21
C MET A 304 9.26 1.17 -15.53
N GLN A 305 10.59 1.10 -15.58
CA GLN A 305 11.45 2.13 -14.99
C GLN A 305 11.33 3.48 -15.70
N SER A 306 11.14 3.49 -17.02
CA SER A 306 10.94 4.70 -17.79
C SER A 306 9.60 5.40 -17.47
N TYR A 307 8.56 4.63 -17.19
CA TYR A 307 7.26 5.15 -16.74
C TYR A 307 7.27 5.63 -15.29
N ASN A 308 8.23 5.19 -14.50
CA ASN A 308 8.36 5.56 -13.08
C ASN A 308 8.91 6.98 -12.87
N VAL A 309 9.33 7.65 -13.93
CA VAL A 309 9.51 9.09 -13.91
C VAL A 309 8.11 9.70 -13.89
N LEU A 310 7.57 9.91 -12.67
CA LEU A 310 6.46 10.83 -12.47
C LEU A 310 6.75 12.03 -13.36
N PRO A 311 5.81 12.45 -14.25
CA PRO A 311 5.97 13.72 -14.91
C PRO A 311 6.30 14.70 -13.76
N ASN A 312 7.48 15.30 -13.84
CA ASN A 312 7.84 16.37 -12.91
C ASN A 312 6.55 17.10 -12.68
N GLU A 313 6.10 17.21 -11.41
CA GLU A 313 4.98 18.06 -11.10
C GLU A 313 5.33 19.38 -11.74
N MET A 314 4.97 19.51 -13.00
CA MET A 314 4.89 20.81 -13.60
C MET A 314 3.85 21.48 -12.74
N TYR A 315 4.34 22.33 -11.87
CA TYR A 315 3.55 23.36 -11.25
C TYR A 315 2.95 24.15 -12.42
N MET A 316 1.90 23.60 -12.97
CA MET A 316 0.98 24.37 -13.76
C MET A 316 0.22 25.19 -12.75
N GLY A 317 0.72 26.43 -12.59
CA GLY A 317 0.13 27.44 -11.78
C GLY A 317 -1.32 27.72 -12.16
#